data_44d269320f68cf7bd9fcf5412e3f0bca
#
_entry.id   44d269320f68cf7bd9fcf5412e3f0bca
#
_cell.length_a   1.000
_cell.length_b   1.000
_cell.length_c   1.000
_cell.angle_alpha   90.00
_cell.angle_beta   90.00
_cell.angle_gamma   90.00
#
_symmetry.space_group_name_H-M   'P 1'
#
loop_
_entity.id
_entity.type
_entity.pdbx_description
1 polymer ?
#
loop_
_entity_poly.entity_id
_entity_poly.type
_entity_poly.pdbx_seq_one_letter_code
_entity_poly.pdbx_strand_id
1 'polypeptide(L)'
;MKIILPLMIGALLGLTDPAQARTLDAIRESGALGLCAHPNALPFASKAGNPPGFQIELGQALAHELGVSLRPDWIITQYQMRSAGCDIVLDVIADREAQGETNLKISKPYYRTGVALAVLPSSQLSSFKGLDERTKVGVLVGSIAAMTLGQRHVPTSTFGFEIDSLEALVNHEIDAAAVTPTMASYFNQTHPDKAVRILDLDESEPNLSWNVAVGMVRPDDALRNAVDQAMERLSADGTVERIYHRYGVTLQKPK
;
A
#
# COMPACT_ATOMS: atom_id res chain seq x y z
N MET A 1 -23.80 -46.70 -55.28
CA MET A 1 -24.31 -45.41 -54.77
C MET A 1 -23.77 -45.31 -53.33
N LYS A 2 -22.63 -44.61 -53.15
CA LYS A 2 -21.96 -44.46 -51.84
C LYS A 2 -22.42 -43.13 -51.25
N ILE A 3 -23.11 -43.18 -50.11
CA ILE A 3 -23.55 -42.05 -49.33
C ILE A 3 -22.40 -41.64 -48.40
N ILE A 4 -21.84 -40.45 -48.62
CA ILE A 4 -20.84 -39.82 -47.77
C ILE A 4 -21.61 -38.93 -46.79
N LEU A 5 -21.53 -39.28 -45.47
CA LEU A 5 -22.09 -38.50 -44.36
C LEU A 5 -21.07 -37.46 -43.94
N PRO A 6 -21.41 -36.15 -43.90
CA PRO A 6 -20.47 -35.15 -43.41
C PRO A 6 -20.39 -35.16 -41.90
N LEU A 7 -19.17 -35.32 -41.38
CA LEU A 7 -18.82 -35.21 -39.97
C LEU A 7 -18.86 -33.71 -39.56
N MET A 8 -19.87 -33.31 -38.82
CA MET A 8 -19.91 -31.97 -38.21
C MET A 8 -18.95 -31.93 -37.01
N ILE A 9 -17.81 -31.29 -37.19
CA ILE A 9 -16.90 -30.93 -36.10
C ILE A 9 -17.48 -29.66 -35.44
N GLY A 10 -18.12 -29.83 -34.30
CA GLY A 10 -18.56 -28.72 -33.44
C GLY A 10 -17.31 -28.07 -32.81
N ALA A 11 -16.94 -26.88 -33.27
CA ALA A 11 -15.95 -26.06 -32.59
C ALA A 11 -16.55 -25.53 -31.28
N LEU A 12 -16.10 -26.09 -30.14
CA LEU A 12 -16.27 -25.43 -28.83
C LEU A 12 -15.45 -24.14 -28.85
N LEU A 13 -16.09 -23.03 -29.19
CA LEU A 13 -15.58 -21.70 -28.87
C LEU A 13 -15.57 -21.57 -27.35
N GLY A 14 -14.43 -21.78 -26.74
CA GLY A 14 -14.18 -21.39 -25.37
C GLY A 14 -14.39 -19.89 -25.24
N LEU A 15 -15.52 -19.49 -24.67
CA LEU A 15 -15.76 -18.15 -24.23
C LEU A 15 -14.74 -17.84 -23.13
N THR A 16 -13.64 -17.18 -23.50
CA THR A 16 -12.80 -16.50 -22.52
C THR A 16 -13.64 -15.36 -21.96
N ASP A 17 -14.25 -15.57 -20.80
CA ASP A 17 -14.91 -14.51 -20.06
C ASP A 17 -13.94 -13.33 -19.87
N PRO A 18 -14.31 -12.12 -20.28
CA PRO A 18 -13.53 -10.94 -19.92
C PRO A 18 -13.49 -10.90 -18.40
N ALA A 19 -12.28 -10.74 -17.83
CA ALA A 19 -12.01 -10.71 -16.41
C ALA A 19 -13.14 -10.05 -15.61
N GLN A 20 -14.09 -10.87 -15.20
CA GLN A 20 -15.31 -10.42 -14.52
C GLN A 20 -14.93 -10.11 -13.09
N ALA A 21 -15.45 -9.01 -12.55
CA ALA A 21 -15.35 -8.66 -11.15
C ALA A 21 -15.69 -9.89 -10.29
N ARG A 22 -14.79 -10.27 -9.39
CA ARG A 22 -15.08 -11.42 -8.51
C ARG A 22 -16.02 -10.95 -7.41
N THR A 23 -17.19 -11.58 -7.36
CA THR A 23 -18.17 -11.39 -6.29
C THR A 23 -17.70 -12.05 -4.99
N LEU A 24 -18.27 -11.65 -3.85
CA LEU A 24 -17.99 -12.32 -2.58
C LEU A 24 -18.22 -13.84 -2.68
N ASP A 25 -19.30 -14.26 -3.36
CA ASP A 25 -19.61 -15.68 -3.51
C ASP A 25 -18.55 -16.39 -4.37
N ALA A 26 -18.10 -15.78 -5.47
CA ALA A 26 -17.02 -16.35 -6.29
C ALA A 26 -15.68 -16.46 -5.53
N ILE A 27 -15.38 -15.51 -4.63
CA ILE A 27 -14.22 -15.59 -3.73
C ILE A 27 -14.36 -16.76 -2.77
N ARG A 28 -15.54 -16.94 -2.17
CA ARG A 28 -15.83 -18.05 -1.24
C ARG A 28 -15.79 -19.41 -1.93
N GLU A 29 -16.37 -19.51 -3.12
CA GLU A 29 -16.33 -20.73 -3.94
C GLU A 29 -14.91 -21.12 -4.33
N SER A 30 -14.06 -20.14 -4.67
CA SER A 30 -12.65 -20.39 -4.98
C SER A 30 -11.79 -20.68 -3.74
N GLY A 31 -12.28 -20.37 -2.53
CA GLY A 31 -11.56 -20.53 -1.27
C GLY A 31 -10.41 -19.58 -1.05
N ALA A 32 -10.25 -18.51 -1.89
CA ALA A 32 -9.11 -17.63 -1.83
C ALA A 32 -9.44 -16.17 -2.17
N LEU A 33 -8.94 -15.23 -1.33
CA LEU A 33 -8.92 -13.80 -1.55
C LEU A 33 -7.59 -13.39 -2.19
N GLY A 34 -7.61 -12.82 -3.38
CA GLY A 34 -6.43 -12.33 -4.10
C GLY A 34 -5.98 -10.96 -3.58
N LEU A 35 -4.75 -10.86 -3.08
CA LEU A 35 -4.13 -9.60 -2.67
C LEU A 35 -3.03 -9.21 -3.65
N CYS A 36 -3.16 -8.07 -4.33
CA CYS A 36 -2.06 -7.47 -5.04
C CYS A 36 -1.04 -6.88 -4.06
N ALA A 37 0.21 -7.36 -4.12
CA ALA A 37 1.29 -6.91 -3.26
C ALA A 37 2.62 -6.84 -4.01
N HIS A 38 3.52 -5.96 -3.57
CA HIS A 38 4.86 -5.87 -4.15
C HIS A 38 5.76 -6.97 -3.56
N PRO A 39 6.55 -7.70 -4.39
CA PRO A 39 7.33 -8.84 -3.91
C PRO A 39 8.52 -8.47 -3.02
N ASN A 40 8.97 -7.21 -3.05
CA ASN A 40 10.14 -6.73 -2.32
C ASN A 40 9.93 -5.28 -1.86
N ALA A 41 9.06 -5.08 -0.88
CA ALA A 41 8.73 -3.76 -0.32
C ALA A 41 8.46 -3.85 1.19
N LEU A 42 9.39 -4.40 1.97
CA LEU A 42 9.29 -4.33 3.44
C LEU A 42 9.28 -2.87 3.91
N PRO A 43 8.49 -2.58 4.93
CA PRO A 43 7.68 -3.44 5.79
C PRO A 43 6.30 -3.84 5.22
N PHE A 44 5.92 -3.37 4.02
CA PHE A 44 4.61 -3.60 3.43
C PHE A 44 4.41 -5.08 3.05
N ALA A 45 5.21 -5.59 2.12
CA ALA A 45 5.12 -6.98 1.68
C ALA A 45 6.47 -7.53 1.23
N SER A 46 6.66 -8.84 1.40
CA SER A 46 7.83 -9.57 0.91
C SER A 46 7.47 -10.98 0.47
N LYS A 47 7.83 -11.33 -0.75
CA LYS A 47 7.70 -12.68 -1.27
C LYS A 47 8.67 -13.67 -0.60
N ALA A 48 9.78 -13.16 -0.02
CA ALA A 48 10.73 -13.97 0.75
C ALA A 48 10.10 -14.56 2.02
N GLY A 49 9.04 -13.90 2.57
CA GLY A 49 8.17 -14.47 3.59
C GLY A 49 8.68 -14.41 5.03
N ASN A 50 9.87 -13.88 5.30
CA ASN A 50 10.39 -13.76 6.67
C ASN A 50 11.17 -12.46 6.88
N PRO A 51 10.54 -11.39 7.42
CA PRO A 51 9.10 -11.30 7.69
C PRO A 51 8.28 -11.15 6.38
N PRO A 52 6.99 -11.52 6.38
CA PRO A 52 6.16 -11.45 5.17
C PRO A 52 5.73 -10.01 4.82
N GLY A 53 5.76 -9.11 5.78
CA GLY A 53 5.24 -7.75 5.69
C GLY A 53 3.80 -7.62 6.19
N PHE A 54 3.49 -6.44 6.75
CA PHE A 54 2.19 -6.23 7.43
C PHE A 54 0.99 -6.33 6.48
N GLN A 55 1.13 -6.03 5.18
CA GLN A 55 0.05 -6.22 4.21
C GLN A 55 -0.30 -7.69 4.01
N ILE A 56 0.69 -8.57 4.02
CA ILE A 56 0.44 -10.01 3.91
C ILE A 56 -0.25 -10.51 5.18
N GLU A 57 0.19 -10.08 6.36
CA GLU A 57 -0.41 -10.48 7.63
C GLU A 57 -1.84 -9.92 7.79
N LEU A 58 -2.08 -8.66 7.42
CA LEU A 58 -3.42 -8.07 7.44
C LEU A 58 -4.33 -8.72 6.39
N GLY A 59 -3.79 -9.00 5.21
CA GLY A 59 -4.52 -9.75 4.17
C GLY A 59 -4.92 -11.14 4.64
N GLN A 60 -4.06 -11.86 5.38
CA GLN A 60 -4.39 -13.16 5.99
C GLN A 60 -5.52 -13.03 7.03
N ALA A 61 -5.45 -12.01 7.90
CA ALA A 61 -6.49 -11.76 8.88
C ALA A 61 -7.83 -11.44 8.20
N LEU A 62 -7.80 -10.58 7.17
CA LEU A 62 -9.00 -10.22 6.40
C LEU A 62 -9.59 -11.43 5.65
N ALA A 63 -8.75 -12.24 4.99
CA ALA A 63 -9.19 -13.47 4.32
C ALA A 63 -9.86 -14.44 5.29
N HIS A 64 -9.27 -14.62 6.48
CA HIS A 64 -9.84 -15.43 7.55
C HIS A 64 -11.24 -14.95 8.00
N GLU A 65 -11.41 -13.63 8.15
CA GLU A 65 -12.70 -13.02 8.46
C GLU A 65 -13.77 -13.26 7.37
N LEU A 66 -13.35 -13.41 6.11
CA LEU A 66 -14.23 -13.74 4.99
C LEU A 66 -14.46 -15.24 4.81
N GLY A 67 -13.79 -16.10 5.62
CA GLY A 67 -13.89 -17.56 5.58
C GLY A 67 -13.09 -18.20 4.44
N VAL A 68 -12.02 -17.56 3.97
CA VAL A 68 -11.17 -18.03 2.86
C VAL A 68 -9.66 -17.91 3.21
N SER A 69 -8.79 -18.43 2.36
CA SER A 69 -7.35 -18.25 2.47
C SER A 69 -6.87 -17.00 1.71
N LEU A 70 -5.69 -16.47 2.06
CA LEU A 70 -5.04 -15.41 1.28
C LEU A 70 -4.26 -16.02 0.10
N ARG A 71 -4.40 -15.42 -1.08
CA ARG A 71 -3.55 -15.64 -2.26
C ARG A 71 -2.83 -14.33 -2.59
N PRO A 72 -1.51 -14.18 -2.30
CA PRO A 72 -0.75 -13.04 -2.77
C PRO A 72 -0.52 -13.10 -4.27
N ASP A 73 -0.95 -12.06 -4.98
CA ASP A 73 -0.70 -11.84 -6.41
C ASP A 73 0.40 -10.77 -6.54
N TRP A 74 1.60 -11.19 -6.91
CA TRP A 74 2.78 -10.33 -6.90
C TRP A 74 2.82 -9.41 -8.11
N ILE A 75 2.85 -8.10 -7.87
CA ILE A 75 2.94 -7.05 -8.90
C ILE A 75 4.07 -6.07 -8.60
N ILE A 76 4.67 -5.51 -9.64
CA ILE A 76 5.70 -4.46 -9.52
C ILE A 76 5.10 -3.07 -9.69
N THR A 77 4.05 -2.96 -10.52
CA THR A 77 3.38 -1.69 -10.79
C THR A 77 1.88 -1.83 -10.71
N GLN A 78 1.18 -0.74 -10.41
CA GLN A 78 -0.29 -0.71 -10.37
C GLN A 78 -0.96 -1.11 -11.70
N TYR A 79 -0.29 -0.92 -12.83
CA TYR A 79 -0.84 -1.31 -14.14
C TYR A 79 -1.04 -2.82 -14.28
N GLN A 80 -0.30 -3.61 -13.50
CA GLN A 80 -0.42 -5.07 -13.49
C GLN A 80 -1.64 -5.58 -12.71
N MET A 81 -2.30 -4.76 -11.89
CA MET A 81 -3.47 -5.18 -11.08
C MET A 81 -4.57 -5.83 -11.92
N ARG A 82 -4.83 -5.29 -13.13
CA ARG A 82 -5.89 -5.82 -14.01
C ARG A 82 -5.58 -7.21 -14.54
N SER A 83 -4.31 -7.50 -14.82
CA SER A 83 -3.86 -8.78 -15.35
C SER A 83 -3.53 -9.80 -14.27
N ALA A 84 -3.19 -9.35 -13.06
CA ALA A 84 -2.87 -10.21 -11.93
C ALA A 84 -4.10 -10.94 -11.36
N GLY A 85 -5.30 -10.37 -11.53
CA GLY A 85 -6.54 -10.99 -11.06
C GLY A 85 -6.71 -10.95 -9.55
N CYS A 86 -6.06 -10.01 -8.87
CA CYS A 86 -6.27 -9.78 -7.44
C CYS A 86 -7.63 -9.12 -7.18
N ASP A 87 -8.17 -9.35 -5.99
CA ASP A 87 -9.46 -8.81 -5.54
C ASP A 87 -9.27 -7.51 -4.76
N ILE A 88 -8.20 -7.43 -3.98
CA ILE A 88 -7.91 -6.30 -3.10
C ILE A 88 -6.47 -5.79 -3.22
N VAL A 89 -6.28 -4.55 -2.79
CA VAL A 89 -4.99 -3.88 -2.53
C VAL A 89 -5.11 -3.22 -1.16
N LEU A 90 -4.10 -3.34 -0.30
CA LEU A 90 -4.08 -2.69 1.01
C LEU A 90 -3.36 -1.35 0.97
N ASP A 91 -3.62 -0.51 1.97
CA ASP A 91 -2.99 0.81 2.18
C ASP A 91 -3.16 1.79 1.01
N VAL A 92 -4.28 1.74 0.32
CA VAL A 92 -4.59 2.74 -0.71
C VAL A 92 -5.08 4.05 -0.07
N ILE A 93 -4.79 5.17 -0.70
CA ILE A 93 -5.30 6.48 -0.27
C ILE A 93 -6.83 6.46 -0.29
N ALA A 94 -7.45 6.77 0.85
CA ALA A 94 -8.91 6.77 1.01
C ALA A 94 -9.55 8.04 0.43
N ASP A 95 -9.22 8.34 -0.82
CA ASP A 95 -9.75 9.44 -1.60
C ASP A 95 -10.24 8.95 -2.95
N ARG A 96 -11.49 9.28 -3.29
CA ARG A 96 -12.11 8.79 -4.54
C ARG A 96 -11.50 9.42 -5.79
N GLU A 97 -11.05 10.66 -5.71
CA GLU A 97 -10.42 11.35 -6.84
C GLU A 97 -9.03 10.77 -7.08
N ALA A 98 -8.26 10.54 -6.01
CA ALA A 98 -6.97 9.86 -6.08
C ALA A 98 -7.07 8.45 -6.68
N GLN A 99 -8.22 7.75 -6.53
CA GLN A 99 -8.47 6.44 -7.12
C GLN A 99 -9.10 6.48 -8.52
N GLY A 100 -9.31 7.65 -9.10
CA GLY A 100 -9.96 7.81 -10.42
C GLY A 100 -9.29 7.02 -11.54
N GLU A 101 -7.96 7.01 -11.60
CA GLU A 101 -7.19 6.28 -12.62
C GLU A 101 -7.19 4.76 -12.41
N THR A 102 -7.21 4.31 -11.16
CA THR A 102 -7.17 2.89 -10.80
C THR A 102 -8.53 2.21 -10.89
N ASN A 103 -9.62 2.99 -10.82
CA ASN A 103 -11.00 2.51 -10.70
C ASN A 103 -11.25 1.59 -9.50
N LEU A 104 -10.44 1.70 -8.44
CA LEU A 104 -10.67 0.98 -7.20
C LEU A 104 -11.87 1.53 -6.45
N LYS A 105 -12.66 0.64 -5.87
CA LYS A 105 -13.62 1.00 -4.83
C LYS A 105 -12.91 0.88 -3.49
N ILE A 106 -13.09 1.84 -2.62
CA ILE A 106 -12.40 1.89 -1.33
C ILE A 106 -13.36 1.55 -0.18
N SER A 107 -12.83 0.84 0.83
CA SER A 107 -13.49 0.58 2.11
C SER A 107 -13.59 1.85 2.96
N LYS A 108 -14.19 1.74 4.14
CA LYS A 108 -13.98 2.71 5.21
C LYS A 108 -12.49 2.76 5.55
N PRO A 109 -11.94 3.96 5.87
CA PRO A 109 -10.54 4.07 6.23
C PRO A 109 -10.27 3.39 7.59
N TYR A 110 -9.08 2.81 7.75
CA TYR A 110 -8.69 2.13 8.99
C TYR A 110 -7.50 2.77 9.72
N TYR A 111 -6.69 3.58 9.07
CA TYR A 111 -5.74 4.46 9.74
C TYR A 111 -5.40 5.69 8.91
N ARG A 112 -4.66 6.64 9.52
CA ARG A 112 -4.13 7.83 8.88
C ARG A 112 -2.61 7.74 8.77
N THR A 113 -2.09 8.15 7.64
CA THR A 113 -0.66 8.27 7.35
C THR A 113 -0.37 9.49 6.49
N GLY A 114 0.84 9.60 5.99
CA GLY A 114 1.24 10.71 5.13
C GLY A 114 2.73 10.67 4.87
N VAL A 115 3.29 11.86 4.60
CA VAL A 115 4.72 12.12 4.49
C VAL A 115 5.19 12.81 5.76
N ALA A 116 6.15 12.20 6.45
CA ALA A 116 6.88 12.79 7.56
C ALA A 116 8.29 13.19 7.12
N LEU A 117 8.94 14.09 7.84
CA LEU A 117 10.37 14.30 7.70
C LEU A 117 11.12 13.41 8.70
N ALA A 118 11.98 12.55 8.17
CA ALA A 118 13.02 11.90 8.95
C ALA A 118 14.27 12.78 8.91
N VAL A 119 14.87 13.01 10.07
CA VAL A 119 16.07 13.83 10.24
C VAL A 119 17.05 13.16 11.20
N LEU A 120 18.32 13.50 11.13
CA LEU A 120 19.28 13.04 12.12
C LEU A 120 18.92 13.55 13.52
N PRO A 121 19.23 12.84 14.60
CA PRO A 121 18.94 13.28 15.97
C PRO A 121 19.52 14.66 16.31
N SER A 122 20.67 15.04 15.73
CA SER A 122 21.32 16.33 15.90
C SER A 122 20.70 17.49 15.09
N SER A 123 19.79 17.19 14.15
CA SER A 123 19.17 18.20 13.29
C SER A 123 18.28 19.15 14.06
N GLN A 124 18.29 20.45 13.71
CA GLN A 124 17.42 21.47 14.27
C GLN A 124 16.08 21.62 13.51
N LEU A 125 15.91 20.89 12.41
CA LEU A 125 14.65 20.87 11.66
C LEU A 125 13.53 20.32 12.54
N SER A 126 12.37 21.00 12.51
CA SER A 126 11.20 20.65 13.32
C SER A 126 9.91 20.47 12.52
N SER A 127 9.88 20.91 11.26
CA SER A 127 8.71 20.80 10.38
C SER A 127 9.09 21.03 8.92
N PHE A 128 8.16 20.77 8.00
CA PHE A 128 8.30 21.11 6.58
C PHE A 128 8.49 22.62 6.33
N LYS A 129 7.98 23.48 7.20
CA LYS A 129 8.15 24.94 7.10
C LYS A 129 9.59 25.39 7.29
N GLY A 130 10.38 24.62 8.01
CA GLY A 130 11.81 24.90 8.21
C GLY A 130 12.71 24.57 7.02
N LEU A 131 12.16 23.92 5.98
CA LEU A 131 12.92 23.61 4.76
C LEU A 131 13.11 24.84 3.90
N ASP A 132 14.32 25.07 3.45
CA ASP A 132 14.72 26.18 2.60
C ASP A 132 15.62 25.68 1.43
N GLU A 133 16.11 26.63 0.61
CA GLU A 133 16.98 26.37 -0.54
C GLU A 133 18.36 25.76 -0.19
N ARG A 134 18.72 25.70 1.10
CA ARG A 134 19.96 25.10 1.61
C ARG A 134 19.76 23.68 2.11
N THR A 135 18.51 23.29 2.32
CA THR A 135 18.14 21.97 2.88
C THR A 135 17.94 20.98 1.76
N LYS A 136 18.82 20.01 1.62
CA LYS A 136 18.70 18.93 0.62
C LYS A 136 17.84 17.79 1.15
N VAL A 137 16.68 17.54 0.52
CA VAL A 137 15.70 16.56 0.98
C VAL A 137 15.62 15.34 0.06
N GLY A 138 15.77 14.14 0.62
CA GLY A 138 15.51 12.89 -0.09
C GLY A 138 14.00 12.67 -0.27
N VAL A 139 13.59 12.28 -1.47
CA VAL A 139 12.18 12.02 -1.83
C VAL A 139 12.06 10.77 -2.69
N LEU A 140 10.97 10.05 -2.56
CA LEU A 140 10.61 8.98 -3.50
C LEU A 140 10.24 9.61 -4.86
N VAL A 141 10.77 9.07 -5.94
CA VAL A 141 10.48 9.53 -7.31
C VAL A 141 8.98 9.50 -7.59
N GLY A 142 8.44 10.60 -8.15
CA GLY A 142 7.02 10.72 -8.49
C GLY A 142 6.06 10.82 -7.29
N SER A 143 6.58 10.96 -6.06
CA SER A 143 5.74 11.10 -4.86
C SER A 143 5.12 12.48 -4.72
N ILE A 144 4.06 12.57 -3.91
CA ILE A 144 3.44 13.84 -3.51
C ILE A 144 4.48 14.77 -2.85
N ALA A 145 5.39 14.20 -2.03
CA ALA A 145 6.48 14.95 -1.42
C ALA A 145 7.40 15.59 -2.47
N ALA A 146 7.80 14.84 -3.50
CA ALA A 146 8.65 15.36 -4.58
C ALA A 146 7.97 16.54 -5.30
N MET A 147 6.68 16.43 -5.60
CA MET A 147 5.91 17.50 -6.23
C MET A 147 5.76 18.73 -5.32
N THR A 148 5.38 18.53 -4.06
CA THR A 148 5.16 19.62 -3.09
C THR A 148 6.46 20.39 -2.82
N LEU A 149 7.58 19.69 -2.57
CA LEU A 149 8.86 20.32 -2.31
C LEU A 149 9.43 21.00 -3.57
N GLY A 150 9.23 20.41 -4.75
CA GLY A 150 9.59 21.02 -6.02
C GLY A 150 8.87 22.34 -6.26
N GLN A 151 7.58 22.43 -5.97
CA GLN A 151 6.80 23.69 -6.05
C GLN A 151 7.29 24.75 -5.08
N ARG A 152 7.89 24.36 -3.97
CA ARG A 152 8.49 25.26 -2.97
C ARG A 152 9.97 25.58 -3.25
N HIS A 153 10.52 25.10 -4.34
CA HIS A 153 11.93 25.25 -4.72
C HIS A 153 12.93 24.71 -3.68
N VAL A 154 12.50 23.73 -2.87
CA VAL A 154 13.39 23.01 -1.94
C VAL A 154 14.25 22.04 -2.74
N PRO A 155 15.60 22.02 -2.59
CA PRO A 155 16.45 21.07 -3.28
C PRO A 155 16.11 19.63 -2.92
N THR A 156 15.84 18.78 -3.91
CA THR A 156 15.49 17.37 -3.68
C THR A 156 16.48 16.42 -4.35
N SER A 157 16.75 15.29 -3.68
CA SER A 157 17.39 14.11 -4.27
C SER A 157 16.35 13.01 -4.40
N THR A 158 16.17 12.47 -5.61
CA THR A 158 15.17 11.44 -5.89
C THR A 158 15.74 10.04 -5.73
N PHE A 159 14.98 9.17 -5.04
CA PHE A 159 15.31 7.77 -4.79
C PHE A 159 14.24 6.85 -5.37
N GLY A 160 14.61 5.61 -5.70
CA GLY A 160 13.68 4.58 -6.15
C GLY A 160 12.85 3.99 -5.02
N PHE A 161 13.40 3.96 -3.81
CA PHE A 161 12.75 3.48 -2.60
C PHE A 161 12.98 4.44 -1.43
N GLU A 162 12.03 4.51 -0.51
CA GLU A 162 12.16 5.37 0.70
C GLU A 162 13.32 4.92 1.60
N ILE A 163 13.61 3.62 1.65
CA ILE A 163 14.73 3.08 2.44
C ILE A 163 16.07 3.65 1.99
N ASP A 164 16.28 3.82 0.68
CA ASP A 164 17.52 4.37 0.13
C ASP A 164 17.72 5.82 0.56
N SER A 165 16.62 6.60 0.69
CA SER A 165 16.70 7.98 1.19
C SER A 165 17.03 8.03 2.69
N LEU A 166 16.57 7.06 3.49
CA LEU A 166 16.95 6.95 4.91
C LEU A 166 18.41 6.55 5.07
N GLU A 167 18.92 5.64 4.23
CA GLU A 167 20.34 5.30 4.19
C GLU A 167 21.20 6.52 3.80
N ALA A 168 20.81 7.28 2.78
CA ALA A 168 21.47 8.51 2.38
C ALA A 168 21.48 9.56 3.51
N LEU A 169 20.39 9.65 4.28
CA LEU A 169 20.30 10.54 5.44
C LEU A 169 21.31 10.18 6.52
N VAL A 170 21.38 8.91 6.91
CA VAL A 170 22.32 8.47 7.97
C VAL A 170 23.77 8.47 7.51
N ASN A 171 24.02 8.46 6.20
CA ASN A 171 25.33 8.66 5.58
C ASN A 171 25.70 10.14 5.35
N HIS A 172 24.86 11.09 5.81
CA HIS A 172 25.04 12.54 5.64
C HIS A 172 25.12 13.04 4.19
N GLU A 173 24.47 12.34 3.25
CA GLU A 173 24.38 12.72 1.84
C GLU A 173 23.25 13.72 1.57
N ILE A 174 22.26 13.75 2.48
CA ILE A 174 21.09 14.63 2.51
C ILE A 174 20.83 15.10 3.94
N ASP A 175 20.05 16.18 4.10
CA ASP A 175 19.77 16.81 5.40
C ASP A 175 18.49 16.29 6.04
N ALA A 176 17.55 15.84 5.22
CA ALA A 176 16.27 15.25 5.65
C ALA A 176 15.76 14.25 4.61
N ALA A 177 14.92 13.31 5.01
CA ALA A 177 14.20 12.41 4.11
C ALA A 177 12.69 12.58 4.28
N ALA A 178 11.98 12.89 3.20
CA ALA A 178 10.52 12.94 3.17
C ALA A 178 9.99 11.55 2.82
N VAL A 179 9.58 10.82 3.86
CA VAL A 179 9.21 9.40 3.80
C VAL A 179 7.91 9.14 4.57
N THR A 180 7.31 7.99 4.36
CA THR A 180 6.19 7.59 5.21
C THR A 180 6.66 7.33 6.65
N PRO A 181 5.86 7.69 7.69
CA PRO A 181 6.16 7.33 9.07
C PRO A 181 6.38 5.83 9.24
N THR A 182 5.65 5.04 8.48
CA THR A 182 5.75 3.57 8.42
C THR A 182 7.15 3.10 8.04
N MET A 183 7.74 3.65 6.97
CA MET A 183 9.08 3.28 6.54
C MET A 183 10.14 3.76 7.54
N ALA A 184 10.02 5.00 8.03
CA ALA A 184 10.98 5.54 9.01
C ALA A 184 10.95 4.75 10.34
N SER A 185 9.77 4.35 10.80
CA SER A 185 9.62 3.52 12.02
C SER A 185 10.23 2.13 11.84
N TYR A 186 9.99 1.50 10.70
CA TYR A 186 10.59 0.20 10.37
C TYR A 186 12.12 0.30 10.24
N PHE A 187 12.62 1.37 9.63
CA PHE A 187 14.06 1.64 9.57
C PHE A 187 14.66 1.72 10.96
N ASN A 188 14.07 2.49 11.88
CA ASN A 188 14.52 2.62 13.26
C ASN A 188 14.50 1.27 14.00
N GLN A 189 13.50 0.44 13.77
CA GLN A 189 13.41 -0.88 14.38
C GLN A 189 14.52 -1.83 13.89
N THR A 190 14.85 -1.76 12.60
CA THR A 190 15.85 -2.66 11.98
C THR A 190 17.28 -2.11 12.07
N HIS A 191 17.46 -0.80 12.33
CA HIS A 191 18.74 -0.12 12.44
C HIS A 191 18.80 0.75 13.71
N PRO A 192 18.72 0.16 14.92
CA PRO A 192 18.61 0.91 16.17
C PRO A 192 19.83 1.78 16.48
N ASP A 193 21.00 1.42 15.97
CA ASP A 193 22.25 2.17 16.05
C ASP A 193 22.30 3.41 15.13
N LYS A 194 21.43 3.48 14.14
CA LYS A 194 21.30 4.55 13.14
C LYS A 194 19.91 5.20 13.14
N ALA A 195 19.21 5.10 14.28
CA ALA A 195 17.85 5.60 14.36
C ALA A 195 17.74 7.08 14.00
N VAL A 196 16.75 7.42 13.21
CA VAL A 196 16.42 8.79 12.82
C VAL A 196 15.28 9.34 13.67
N ARG A 197 15.21 10.66 13.83
CA ARG A 197 14.08 11.34 14.45
C ARG A 197 13.01 11.57 13.39
N ILE A 198 11.81 11.08 13.65
CA ILE A 198 10.64 11.22 12.78
C ILE A 198 9.87 12.44 13.30
N LEU A 199 9.67 13.44 12.45
CA LEU A 199 8.83 14.59 12.76
C LEU A 199 7.37 14.20 12.49
N ASP A 200 6.46 14.68 13.35
CA ASP A 200 5.03 14.43 13.20
C ASP A 200 4.51 14.92 11.84
N LEU A 201 3.39 14.32 11.40
CA LEU A 201 2.69 14.79 10.21
C LEU A 201 2.33 16.28 10.38
N ASP A 202 2.74 17.10 9.43
CA ASP A 202 2.50 18.55 9.50
C ASP A 202 1.06 18.87 9.11
N GLU A 203 0.23 19.22 10.07
CA GLU A 203 -1.17 19.64 9.88
C GLU A 203 -1.31 20.88 8.97
N SER A 204 -0.25 21.67 8.81
CA SER A 204 -0.24 22.81 7.89
C SER A 204 0.01 22.45 6.43
N GLU A 205 0.34 21.18 6.17
CA GLU A 205 0.55 20.63 4.82
C GLU A 205 -0.51 19.52 4.56
N PRO A 206 -1.77 19.90 4.36
CA PRO A 206 -2.88 18.94 4.29
C PRO A 206 -2.72 17.91 3.16
N ASN A 207 -2.01 18.28 2.09
CA ASN A 207 -1.75 17.38 0.96
C ASN A 207 -0.71 16.30 1.28
N LEU A 208 0.02 16.42 2.40
CA LEU A 208 1.03 15.45 2.84
C LEU A 208 0.48 14.45 3.86
N SER A 209 -0.83 14.43 4.10
CA SER A 209 -1.45 13.45 4.99
C SER A 209 -2.80 13.00 4.46
N TRP A 210 -3.09 11.71 4.61
CA TRP A 210 -4.32 11.08 4.11
C TRP A 210 -4.73 9.89 4.96
N ASN A 211 -6.00 9.54 4.87
CA ASN A 211 -6.48 8.27 5.38
C ASN A 211 -6.17 7.15 4.39
N VAL A 212 -6.02 5.93 4.88
CA VAL A 212 -5.84 4.74 4.06
C VAL A 212 -6.96 3.74 4.26
N ALA A 213 -7.23 2.99 3.20
CA ALA A 213 -8.33 2.03 3.11
C ALA A 213 -7.91 0.77 2.35
N VAL A 214 -8.78 -0.22 2.32
CA VAL A 214 -8.68 -1.35 1.41
C VAL A 214 -9.22 -0.93 0.06
N GLY A 215 -8.41 -1.00 -0.98
CA GLY A 215 -8.85 -0.87 -2.37
C GLY A 215 -9.38 -2.21 -2.88
N MET A 216 -10.51 -2.19 -3.58
CA MET A 216 -11.14 -3.38 -4.15
C MET A 216 -11.27 -3.25 -5.65
N VAL A 217 -10.88 -4.30 -6.38
CA VAL A 217 -10.93 -4.33 -7.84
C VAL A 217 -12.31 -4.77 -8.28
N ARG A 218 -13.15 -3.82 -8.72
CA ARG A 218 -14.53 -4.07 -9.20
C ARG A 218 -15.38 -4.96 -8.27
N PRO A 219 -15.49 -4.65 -6.96
CA PRO A 219 -16.26 -5.46 -6.04
C PRO A 219 -17.76 -5.33 -6.32
N ASP A 220 -18.53 -6.38 -5.98
CA ASP A 220 -19.95 -6.23 -5.73
C ASP A 220 -20.21 -5.57 -4.37
N ASP A 221 -21.47 -5.21 -4.09
CA ASP A 221 -21.83 -4.58 -2.82
C ASP A 221 -21.65 -5.56 -1.64
N ALA A 222 -21.82 -6.86 -1.87
CA ALA A 222 -21.64 -7.89 -0.85
C ALA A 222 -20.17 -7.96 -0.40
N LEU A 223 -19.22 -7.98 -1.34
CA LEU A 223 -17.78 -7.97 -1.03
C LEU A 223 -17.38 -6.68 -0.29
N ARG A 224 -17.84 -5.52 -0.78
CA ARG A 224 -17.53 -4.24 -0.13
C ARG A 224 -18.00 -4.20 1.32
N ASN A 225 -19.27 -4.59 1.56
CA ASN A 225 -19.81 -4.62 2.91
C ASN A 225 -19.11 -5.65 3.81
N ALA A 226 -18.74 -6.81 3.27
CA ALA A 226 -18.03 -7.84 4.01
C ALA A 226 -16.61 -7.37 4.40
N VAL A 227 -15.88 -6.69 3.49
CA VAL A 227 -14.57 -6.09 3.77
C VAL A 227 -14.68 -5.01 4.84
N ASP A 228 -15.66 -4.08 4.73
CA ASP A 228 -15.87 -3.03 5.72
C ASP A 228 -16.12 -3.60 7.12
N GLN A 229 -17.02 -4.59 7.22
CA GLN A 229 -17.33 -5.25 8.50
C GLN A 229 -16.14 -6.04 9.07
N ALA A 230 -15.38 -6.71 8.22
CA ALA A 230 -14.19 -7.44 8.65
C ALA A 230 -13.12 -6.49 9.17
N MET A 231 -12.84 -5.39 8.47
CA MET A 231 -11.88 -4.38 8.90
C MET A 231 -12.31 -3.68 10.19
N GLU A 232 -13.61 -3.43 10.38
CA GLU A 232 -14.15 -2.90 11.64
C GLU A 232 -13.89 -3.85 12.82
N ARG A 233 -14.12 -5.18 12.64
CA ARG A 233 -13.82 -6.17 13.68
C ARG A 233 -12.35 -6.27 14.00
N LEU A 234 -11.48 -6.36 12.97
CA LEU A 234 -10.02 -6.44 13.11
C LEU A 234 -9.41 -5.19 13.76
N SER A 235 -10.03 -4.03 13.54
CA SER A 235 -9.64 -2.79 14.21
C SER A 235 -10.13 -2.76 15.66
N ALA A 236 -11.36 -3.17 15.91
CA ALA A 236 -11.98 -3.16 17.25
C ALA A 236 -11.31 -4.12 18.23
N ASP A 237 -10.84 -5.28 17.76
CA ASP A 237 -10.13 -6.27 18.57
C ASP A 237 -8.61 -6.02 18.67
N GLY A 238 -8.11 -4.96 18.05
CA GLY A 238 -6.70 -4.55 18.06
C GLY A 238 -5.80 -5.40 17.15
N THR A 239 -6.35 -6.24 16.25
CA THR A 239 -5.55 -7.06 15.34
C THR A 239 -4.76 -6.21 14.37
N VAL A 240 -5.38 -5.16 13.80
CA VAL A 240 -4.69 -4.21 12.89
C VAL A 240 -3.50 -3.58 13.62
N GLU A 241 -3.72 -3.02 14.81
CA GLU A 241 -2.65 -2.39 15.60
C GLU A 241 -1.51 -3.37 15.92
N ARG A 242 -1.83 -4.60 16.35
CA ARG A 242 -0.81 -5.62 16.66
C ARG A 242 0.03 -6.00 15.44
N ILE A 243 -0.59 -6.11 14.27
CA ILE A 243 0.13 -6.41 13.03
C ILE A 243 1.13 -5.30 12.71
N TYR A 244 0.70 -4.05 12.66
CA TYR A 244 1.57 -2.92 12.33
C TYR A 244 2.66 -2.69 13.37
N HIS A 245 2.34 -2.87 14.66
CA HIS A 245 3.30 -2.71 15.76
C HIS A 245 4.48 -3.69 15.67
N ARG A 246 4.30 -4.89 15.11
CA ARG A 246 5.42 -5.84 14.85
C ARG A 246 6.47 -5.27 13.90
N TYR A 247 6.10 -4.29 13.09
CA TYR A 247 6.98 -3.58 12.16
C TYR A 247 7.38 -2.19 12.65
N GLY A 248 7.22 -1.94 13.97
CA GLY A 248 7.56 -0.65 14.59
C GLY A 248 6.57 0.47 14.33
N VAL A 249 5.45 0.20 13.65
CA VAL A 249 4.49 1.22 13.23
C VAL A 249 3.43 1.45 14.28
N THR A 250 3.25 2.71 14.68
CA THR A 250 2.14 3.16 15.52
C THR A 250 1.08 3.81 14.64
N LEU A 251 -0.14 3.28 14.65
CA LEU A 251 -1.23 3.76 13.81
C LEU A 251 -1.85 5.04 14.38
N GLN A 252 -2.13 6.01 13.50
CA GLN A 252 -2.97 7.15 13.81
C GLN A 252 -4.41 6.89 13.38
N LYS A 253 -5.39 7.33 14.17
CA LYS A 253 -6.81 7.18 13.83
C LYS A 253 -7.16 7.99 12.58
N PRO A 254 -8.07 7.49 11.72
CA PRO A 254 -8.61 8.26 10.61
C PRO A 254 -9.25 9.57 11.08
N LYS A 255 -9.19 10.60 10.24
CA LYS A 255 -9.89 11.87 10.43
C LYS A 255 -11.09 11.99 9.52
#